data_ab269a89fea6776fc8548213624ec5de
#
_entry.id   ab269a89fea6776fc8548213624ec5de
#
_cell.length_a   1.000
_cell.length_b   1.000
_cell.length_c   1.000
_cell.angle_alpha   90.00
_cell.angle_beta   90.00
_cell.angle_gamma   90.00
#
_symmetry.space_group_name_H-M   'P 1'
#
loop_
_entity.id
_entity.type
_entity.pdbx_description
1 polymer ?
#
loop_
_entity_poly.entity_id
_entity_poly.type
_entity_poly.pdbx_seq_one_letter_code
_entity_poly.pdbx_strand_id
1 'polypeptide(L)'
;MTLRVLHVLDHSLPLQSGYAFRTLALLREQRAMGWETFHLTTPKHYAASPDEEQAAGMTFMRTNVRPSILRRLPVMNNAMVVWDTQRRLEQVWDRVRPDIVHAHSPCLTGLAALSVAHKRNVPVVYEMRATWEDAAVDHGTTTAGSLRYRLTRGLETSVIRRADAVVAICEGLASEIASRGVPRERIAIVRNAVNIRDFDVIEGTDEALRRELGLGAGPVLGFIGSLYGYEGIDVLVAALPAILREHPQASVLLVGGGPAEPHVKQLAAQLGLTERIRFVGRVPNDQVRRYYSVIDVLAYPRKSTRLTELVTPLKPLEAMSLGRCFIASDVGGHRELIPQHLRANLFKADDPADLARVALRVLAERAGWAPLLAQGRQYVATQCTWALSAANYRDVYATAAKRGKAAAEYAHERR
;
A
#
# COMPACT_ATOMS: atom_id res chain seq x y z
N MET A 1 -23.49 21.40 -9.09
CA MET A 1 -22.35 21.88 -8.26
C MET A 1 -21.25 20.85 -8.31
N THR A 2 -20.00 21.27 -8.39
CA THR A 2 -18.84 20.39 -8.37
C THR A 2 -18.62 19.88 -6.96
N LEU A 3 -18.46 18.57 -6.76
CA LEU A 3 -18.21 17.97 -5.44
C LEU A 3 -16.81 18.37 -4.93
N ARG A 4 -16.76 18.88 -3.70
CA ARG A 4 -15.54 19.35 -3.02
C ARG A 4 -15.12 18.34 -1.95
N VAL A 5 -14.00 17.65 -2.16
CA VAL A 5 -13.52 16.58 -1.27
C VAL A 5 -12.23 17.02 -0.59
N LEU A 6 -12.23 17.05 0.74
CA LEU A 6 -11.02 17.31 1.54
C LEU A 6 -10.43 15.98 2.00
N HIS A 7 -9.27 15.62 1.46
CA HIS A 7 -8.51 14.44 1.87
C HIS A 7 -7.60 14.76 3.05
N VAL A 8 -7.72 13.97 4.12
CA VAL A 8 -6.84 14.04 5.30
C VAL A 8 -5.91 12.83 5.27
N LEU A 9 -4.62 13.08 5.09
CA LEU A 9 -3.59 12.09 4.78
C LEU A 9 -2.56 12.00 5.91
N ASP A 10 -2.05 10.81 6.19
CA ASP A 10 -0.91 10.66 7.11
C ASP A 10 0.34 11.34 6.54
N HIS A 11 0.67 11.00 5.29
CA HIS A 11 1.75 11.60 4.50
C HIS A 11 1.38 11.59 3.01
N SER A 12 2.18 12.25 2.18
CA SER A 12 1.98 12.29 0.73
C SER A 12 3.32 12.46 -0.01
N LEU A 13 3.29 12.65 -1.32
CA LEU A 13 4.48 13.09 -2.06
C LEU A 13 5.05 14.40 -1.46
N PRO A 14 6.38 14.60 -1.53
CA PRO A 14 7.38 13.84 -2.26
C PRO A 14 7.86 12.55 -1.56
N LEU A 15 7.34 12.17 -0.37
CA LEU A 15 7.65 10.88 0.25
C LEU A 15 7.14 9.74 -0.64
N GLN A 16 8.06 8.91 -1.12
CA GLN A 16 7.75 7.79 -2.00
C GLN A 16 7.34 6.56 -1.17
N SER A 17 6.09 6.20 -1.24
CA SER A 17 5.51 5.02 -0.61
C SER A 17 4.29 4.54 -1.39
N GLY A 18 3.90 3.27 -1.23
CA GLY A 18 2.66 2.74 -1.82
C GLY A 18 1.42 3.54 -1.39
N TYR A 19 1.42 4.08 -0.18
CA TYR A 19 0.39 4.99 0.33
C TYR A 19 0.32 6.29 -0.51
N ALA A 20 1.46 6.94 -0.77
CA ALA A 20 1.52 8.19 -1.52
C ALA A 20 1.16 7.98 -3.00
N PHE A 21 1.64 6.89 -3.62
CA PHE A 21 1.33 6.58 -5.02
C PHE A 21 -0.15 6.24 -5.23
N ARG A 22 -0.74 5.40 -4.34
CA ARG A 22 -2.19 5.16 -4.36
C ARG A 22 -2.97 6.46 -4.21
N THR A 23 -2.58 7.30 -3.26
CA THR A 23 -3.26 8.60 -3.04
C THR A 23 -3.21 9.46 -4.28
N LEU A 24 -2.03 9.67 -4.88
CA LEU A 24 -1.87 10.47 -6.09
C LEU A 24 -2.75 9.95 -7.24
N ALA A 25 -2.75 8.64 -7.46
CA ALA A 25 -3.55 8.03 -8.52
C ALA A 25 -5.05 8.29 -8.33
N LEU A 26 -5.57 8.07 -7.12
CA LEU A 26 -6.97 8.33 -6.79
C LEU A 26 -7.35 9.81 -6.96
N LEU A 27 -6.48 10.74 -6.53
CA LEU A 27 -6.72 12.17 -6.67
C LEU A 27 -6.79 12.60 -8.15
N ARG A 28 -5.92 12.04 -9.00
CA ARG A 28 -5.96 12.29 -10.45
C ARG A 28 -7.27 11.84 -11.07
N GLU A 29 -7.72 10.62 -10.75
CA GLU A 29 -8.98 10.09 -11.25
C GLU A 29 -10.20 10.85 -10.73
N GLN A 30 -10.20 11.25 -9.46
CA GLN A 30 -11.28 12.08 -8.90
C GLN A 30 -11.36 13.44 -9.58
N ARG A 31 -10.23 14.08 -9.87
CA ARG A 31 -10.21 15.32 -10.67
C ARG A 31 -10.66 15.09 -12.11
N ALA A 32 -10.30 13.97 -12.72
CA ALA A 32 -10.78 13.59 -14.05
C ALA A 32 -12.29 13.38 -14.09
N MET A 33 -12.92 12.98 -12.97
CA MET A 33 -14.37 12.92 -12.81
C MET A 33 -15.04 14.29 -12.60
N GLY A 34 -14.26 15.40 -12.59
CA GLY A 34 -14.76 16.75 -12.40
C GLY A 34 -14.91 17.16 -10.92
N TRP A 35 -14.31 16.44 -9.96
CA TRP A 35 -14.36 16.81 -8.55
C TRP A 35 -13.20 17.77 -8.19
N GLU A 36 -13.47 18.67 -7.24
CA GLU A 36 -12.41 19.48 -6.63
C GLU A 36 -11.83 18.73 -5.43
N THR A 37 -10.52 18.47 -5.47
CA THR A 37 -9.82 17.76 -4.39
C THR A 37 -8.84 18.66 -3.67
N PHE A 38 -8.93 18.66 -2.35
CA PHE A 38 -8.05 19.38 -1.44
C PHE A 38 -7.32 18.35 -0.57
N HIS A 39 -6.05 18.59 -0.23
CA HIS A 39 -5.22 17.57 0.41
C HIS A 39 -4.49 18.17 1.60
N LEU A 40 -4.73 17.62 2.79
CA LEU A 40 -4.10 18.02 4.03
C LEU A 40 -3.34 16.85 4.62
N THR A 41 -2.07 17.04 4.99
CA THR A 41 -1.27 16.00 5.65
C THR A 41 -1.16 16.26 7.14
N THR A 42 -1.03 15.17 7.92
CA THR A 42 -0.70 15.27 9.35
C THR A 42 0.74 15.73 9.54
N PRO A 43 1.15 16.12 10.77
CA PRO A 43 2.53 16.48 11.07
C PRO A 43 3.52 15.29 11.01
N LYS A 44 3.05 14.08 10.71
CA LYS A 44 3.92 12.92 10.44
C LYS A 44 4.58 12.94 9.08
N HIS A 45 4.15 13.83 8.19
CA HIS A 45 4.78 13.98 6.87
C HIS A 45 6.23 14.41 7.00
N TYR A 46 6.48 15.57 7.61
CA TYR A 46 7.80 16.08 8.01
C TYR A 46 7.68 16.86 9.31
N ALA A 47 8.78 16.93 10.06
CA ALA A 47 8.83 17.71 11.30
C ALA A 47 8.62 19.21 11.07
N ALA A 48 9.10 19.73 9.94
CA ALA A 48 8.86 21.09 9.46
C ALA A 48 8.62 21.05 7.93
N SER A 49 7.63 21.79 7.47
CA SER A 49 7.25 21.90 6.06
C SER A 49 6.73 23.30 5.78
N PRO A 50 6.78 23.79 4.52
CA PRO A 50 5.99 24.96 4.16
C PRO A 50 4.50 24.68 4.38
N ASP A 51 3.72 25.73 4.60
CA ASP A 51 2.25 25.57 4.83
C ASP A 51 1.53 24.92 3.65
N GLU A 52 2.06 25.07 2.45
CA GLU A 52 1.63 24.42 1.22
C GLU A 52 2.84 23.99 0.39
N GLU A 53 2.75 22.81 -0.18
CA GLU A 53 3.80 22.21 -1.01
C GLU A 53 3.21 21.65 -2.30
N GLN A 54 3.90 21.92 -3.42
CA GLN A 54 3.52 21.38 -4.73
C GLN A 54 4.30 20.10 -5.02
N ALA A 55 3.58 19.03 -5.35
CA ALA A 55 4.18 17.78 -5.80
C ALA A 55 3.30 17.08 -6.84
N ALA A 56 3.88 16.67 -7.96
CA ALA A 56 3.21 15.94 -9.04
C ALA A 56 1.90 16.59 -9.55
N GLY A 57 1.86 17.93 -9.60
CA GLY A 57 0.69 18.70 -10.05
C GLY A 57 -0.43 18.83 -9.01
N MET A 58 -0.15 18.45 -7.76
CA MET A 58 -1.08 18.56 -6.64
C MET A 58 -0.54 19.54 -5.59
N THR A 59 -1.46 20.31 -4.97
CA THR A 59 -1.14 21.16 -3.82
C THR A 59 -1.47 20.40 -2.55
N PHE A 60 -0.52 20.28 -1.64
CA PHE A 60 -0.70 19.66 -0.34
C PHE A 60 -0.57 20.73 0.76
N MET A 61 -1.63 20.91 1.55
CA MET A 61 -1.62 21.69 2.76
C MET A 61 -0.92 20.90 3.86
N ARG A 62 0.15 21.45 4.44
CA ARG A 62 0.93 20.76 5.47
C ARG A 62 0.50 21.17 6.86
N THR A 63 0.60 20.21 7.78
CA THR A 63 0.41 20.47 9.20
C THR A 63 1.77 20.44 9.88
N ASN A 64 2.22 21.57 10.40
CA ASN A 64 3.50 21.69 11.08
C ASN A 64 3.43 21.20 12.53
N VAL A 65 4.52 20.57 12.97
CA VAL A 65 4.70 20.11 14.36
C VAL A 65 4.87 21.31 15.27
N ARG A 66 4.07 21.40 16.35
CA ARG A 66 4.34 22.36 17.44
C ARG A 66 5.34 21.78 18.41
N PRO A 67 6.40 22.51 18.72
CA PRO A 67 7.36 22.11 19.76
C PRO A 67 6.65 21.91 21.10
N SER A 68 6.85 20.75 21.73
CA SER A 68 6.36 20.46 23.08
C SER A 68 7.16 19.33 23.70
N ILE A 69 7.48 19.46 24.98
CA ILE A 69 8.16 18.41 25.75
C ILE A 69 7.29 17.14 25.86
N LEU A 70 5.98 17.29 25.82
CA LEU A 70 5.00 16.18 25.89
C LEU A 70 5.12 15.21 24.71
N ARG A 71 5.68 15.64 23.57
CA ARG A 71 5.91 14.76 22.41
C ARG A 71 6.93 13.65 22.65
N ARG A 72 7.73 13.76 23.72
CA ARG A 72 8.65 12.69 24.12
C ARG A 72 7.91 11.43 24.60
N LEU A 73 6.66 11.58 25.03
CA LEU A 73 5.81 10.47 25.43
C LEU A 73 4.97 10.00 24.23
N PRO A 74 5.08 8.71 23.79
CA PRO A 74 4.44 8.22 22.55
C PRO A 74 2.92 8.46 22.50
N VAL A 75 2.21 8.25 23.61
CA VAL A 75 0.75 8.47 23.69
C VAL A 75 0.42 9.95 23.52
N MET A 76 1.15 10.83 24.21
CA MET A 76 0.97 12.28 24.11
C MET A 76 1.32 12.80 22.73
N ASN A 77 2.37 12.26 22.09
CA ASN A 77 2.72 12.63 20.73
C ASN A 77 1.58 12.31 19.75
N ASN A 78 0.95 11.14 19.85
CA ASN A 78 -0.21 10.80 19.02
C ASN A 78 -1.42 11.72 19.25
N ALA A 79 -1.70 12.06 20.52
CA ALA A 79 -2.74 13.04 20.86
C ALA A 79 -2.45 14.42 20.25
N MET A 80 -1.20 14.86 20.29
CA MET A 80 -0.77 16.12 19.68
C MET A 80 -0.83 16.09 18.15
N VAL A 81 -0.55 14.94 17.51
CA VAL A 81 -0.75 14.78 16.06
C VAL A 81 -2.22 15.02 15.71
N VAL A 82 -3.16 14.41 16.46
CA VAL A 82 -4.60 14.65 16.25
C VAL A 82 -4.95 16.11 16.45
N TRP A 83 -4.49 16.73 17.52
CA TRP A 83 -4.80 18.13 17.84
C TRP A 83 -4.23 19.13 16.82
N ASP A 84 -2.96 18.95 16.37
CA ASP A 84 -2.37 19.80 15.33
C ASP A 84 -3.14 19.66 14.01
N THR A 85 -3.53 18.42 13.66
CA THR A 85 -4.31 18.16 12.46
C THR A 85 -5.71 18.79 12.52
N GLN A 86 -6.40 18.69 13.69
CA GLN A 86 -7.69 19.35 13.93
C GLN A 86 -7.58 20.86 13.72
N ARG A 87 -6.59 21.48 14.37
CA ARG A 87 -6.38 22.92 14.23
C ARG A 87 -6.10 23.32 12.78
N ARG A 88 -5.29 22.55 12.04
CA ARG A 88 -5.03 22.86 10.64
C ARG A 88 -6.29 22.71 9.79
N LEU A 89 -7.10 21.69 10.05
CA LEU A 89 -8.42 21.54 9.42
C LEU A 89 -9.31 22.75 9.66
N GLU A 90 -9.37 23.26 10.88
CA GLU A 90 -10.13 24.47 11.23
C GLU A 90 -9.64 25.71 10.48
N GLN A 91 -8.31 25.91 10.38
CA GLN A 91 -7.70 27.04 9.65
C GLN A 91 -8.02 27.06 8.15
N VAL A 92 -8.09 25.89 7.51
CA VAL A 92 -8.33 25.80 6.06
C VAL A 92 -9.81 25.66 5.71
N TRP A 93 -10.67 25.47 6.70
CA TRP A 93 -12.08 25.10 6.49
C TRP A 93 -12.86 26.07 5.62
N ASP A 94 -12.82 27.36 5.94
CA ASP A 94 -13.60 28.38 5.23
C ASP A 94 -13.13 28.61 3.80
N ARG A 95 -11.86 28.36 3.54
CA ARG A 95 -11.28 28.37 2.19
C ARG A 95 -11.70 27.13 1.39
N VAL A 96 -11.67 25.97 2.02
CA VAL A 96 -11.97 24.68 1.36
C VAL A 96 -13.46 24.45 1.22
N ARG A 97 -14.24 24.69 2.27
CA ARG A 97 -15.69 24.42 2.31
C ARG A 97 -16.04 23.05 1.73
N PRO A 98 -15.55 21.96 2.32
CA PRO A 98 -15.72 20.63 1.75
C PRO A 98 -17.18 20.14 1.88
N ASP A 99 -17.67 19.43 0.86
CA ASP A 99 -18.90 18.66 0.91
C ASP A 99 -18.69 17.30 1.60
N ILE A 100 -17.47 16.76 1.49
CA ILE A 100 -17.03 15.48 2.07
C ILE A 100 -15.63 15.66 2.67
N VAL A 101 -15.40 15.11 3.86
CA VAL A 101 -14.05 14.89 4.39
C VAL A 101 -13.69 13.42 4.26
N HIS A 102 -12.62 13.12 3.53
CA HIS A 102 -12.13 11.76 3.30
C HIS A 102 -10.81 11.55 4.06
N ALA A 103 -10.87 10.88 5.20
CA ALA A 103 -9.71 10.56 6.01
C ALA A 103 -9.15 9.19 5.63
N HIS A 104 -7.84 9.12 5.43
CA HIS A 104 -7.13 7.90 5.08
C HIS A 104 -6.35 7.38 6.29
N SER A 105 -6.44 6.08 6.59
CA SER A 105 -5.74 5.49 7.73
C SER A 105 -4.27 5.94 7.85
N PRO A 106 -3.72 6.02 9.07
CA PRO A 106 -4.17 5.46 10.35
C PRO A 106 -5.24 6.29 11.06
N CYS A 107 -5.81 5.75 12.14
CA CYS A 107 -6.93 6.33 12.88
C CYS A 107 -6.75 7.80 13.33
N LEU A 108 -5.51 8.29 13.44
CA LEU A 108 -5.24 9.67 13.88
C LEU A 108 -5.82 10.70 12.91
N THR A 109 -5.79 10.43 11.61
CA THR A 109 -6.44 11.25 10.57
C THR A 109 -7.95 11.25 10.74
N GLY A 110 -8.54 10.06 10.95
CA GLY A 110 -9.97 9.89 11.16
C GLY A 110 -10.48 10.55 12.43
N LEU A 111 -9.73 10.47 13.55
CA LEU A 111 -10.07 11.16 14.79
C LEU A 111 -10.11 12.67 14.59
N ALA A 112 -9.12 13.24 13.90
CA ALA A 112 -9.09 14.67 13.59
C ALA A 112 -10.26 15.07 12.67
N ALA A 113 -10.48 14.32 11.60
CA ALA A 113 -11.55 14.57 10.63
C ALA A 113 -12.95 14.54 11.29
N LEU A 114 -13.27 13.47 12.03
CA LEU A 114 -14.54 13.31 12.73
C LEU A 114 -14.83 14.44 13.70
N SER A 115 -13.82 14.89 14.44
CA SER A 115 -14.01 15.95 15.45
C SER A 115 -14.31 17.32 14.85
N VAL A 116 -13.82 17.61 13.63
CA VAL A 116 -13.99 18.91 12.97
C VAL A 116 -15.18 18.89 12.03
N ALA A 117 -15.32 17.86 11.19
CA ALA A 117 -16.35 17.77 10.17
C ALA A 117 -17.76 17.57 10.75
N HIS A 118 -17.92 16.66 11.73
CA HIS A 118 -19.23 16.41 12.35
C HIS A 118 -19.79 17.62 13.08
N LYS A 119 -18.95 18.47 13.69
CA LYS A 119 -19.40 19.75 14.28
C LYS A 119 -20.00 20.71 13.24
N ARG A 120 -19.69 20.50 11.97
CA ARG A 120 -20.14 21.31 10.82
C ARG A 120 -21.14 20.60 9.92
N ASN A 121 -21.65 19.45 10.38
CA ASN A 121 -22.59 18.59 9.64
C ASN A 121 -22.04 18.15 8.26
N VAL A 122 -20.73 18.00 8.13
CA VAL A 122 -20.08 17.49 6.92
C VAL A 122 -19.75 16.02 7.13
N PRO A 123 -20.18 15.11 6.21
CA PRO A 123 -19.95 13.69 6.34
C PRO A 123 -18.46 13.32 6.20
N VAL A 124 -18.08 12.26 6.93
CA VAL A 124 -16.72 11.72 6.94
C VAL A 124 -16.70 10.33 6.35
N VAL A 125 -15.89 10.15 5.32
CA VAL A 125 -15.48 8.84 4.78
C VAL A 125 -14.15 8.46 5.39
N TYR A 126 -14.01 7.23 5.86
CA TYR A 126 -12.75 6.72 6.36
C TYR A 126 -12.24 5.55 5.51
N GLU A 127 -11.05 5.68 4.94
CA GLU A 127 -10.41 4.64 4.12
C GLU A 127 -9.34 3.89 4.92
N MET A 128 -9.62 2.62 5.22
CA MET A 128 -8.70 1.72 5.89
C MET A 128 -7.83 1.00 4.85
N ARG A 129 -6.51 1.21 4.91
CA ARG A 129 -5.54 0.67 3.95
C ARG A 129 -4.71 -0.48 4.51
N ALA A 130 -4.69 -0.63 5.83
CA ALA A 130 -4.03 -1.70 6.56
C ALA A 130 -4.57 -1.78 7.99
N THR A 131 -4.34 -2.89 8.66
CA THR A 131 -4.47 -3.01 10.11
C THR A 131 -3.19 -2.49 10.75
N TRP A 132 -3.22 -1.26 11.27
CA TRP A 132 -2.01 -0.58 11.76
C TRP A 132 -1.45 -1.19 13.04
N GLU A 133 -2.29 -1.82 13.86
CA GLU A 133 -1.88 -2.62 14.98
C GLU A 133 -1.06 -3.84 14.56
N ASP A 134 -1.45 -4.52 13.48
CA ASP A 134 -0.73 -5.67 12.94
C ASP A 134 0.55 -5.22 12.21
N ALA A 135 0.49 -4.12 11.46
CA ALA A 135 1.69 -3.52 10.85
C ALA A 135 2.74 -3.14 11.91
N ALA A 136 2.32 -2.66 13.09
CA ALA A 136 3.24 -2.36 14.18
C ALA A 136 3.87 -3.63 14.78
N VAL A 137 3.17 -4.77 14.78
CA VAL A 137 3.73 -6.08 15.15
C VAL A 137 4.77 -6.52 14.12
N ASP A 138 4.44 -6.48 12.84
CA ASP A 138 5.35 -6.87 11.75
C ASP A 138 6.60 -5.99 11.66
N HIS A 139 6.51 -4.73 12.10
CA HIS A 139 7.65 -3.82 12.24
C HIS A 139 8.42 -4.01 13.57
N GLY A 140 8.04 -4.94 14.44
CA GLY A 140 8.68 -5.20 15.72
C GLY A 140 8.54 -4.07 16.76
N THR A 141 7.62 -3.12 16.54
CA THR A 141 7.43 -1.97 17.45
C THR A 141 6.42 -2.25 18.57
N THR A 142 5.70 -3.36 18.48
CA THR A 142 4.79 -3.87 19.50
C THR A 142 4.63 -5.39 19.34
N THR A 143 3.93 -6.03 20.28
CA THR A 143 3.56 -7.43 20.20
C THR A 143 2.05 -7.60 20.11
N ALA A 144 1.58 -8.67 19.47
CA ALA A 144 0.15 -8.98 19.35
C ALA A 144 -0.49 -9.09 20.76
N GLY A 145 -1.67 -8.51 20.92
CA GLY A 145 -2.41 -8.54 22.19
C GLY A 145 -1.85 -7.64 23.30
N SER A 146 -0.72 -6.94 23.12
CA SER A 146 -0.19 -5.97 24.09
C SER A 146 -1.17 -4.80 24.34
N LEU A 147 -0.97 -4.05 25.42
CA LEU A 147 -1.80 -2.88 25.70
C LEU A 147 -1.76 -1.87 24.54
N ARG A 148 -0.59 -1.61 23.96
CA ARG A 148 -0.44 -0.72 22.80
C ARG A 148 -1.22 -1.24 21.59
N TYR A 149 -1.15 -2.54 21.31
CA TYR A 149 -1.92 -3.19 20.25
C TYR A 149 -3.43 -3.00 20.45
N ARG A 150 -3.94 -3.30 21.67
CA ARG A 150 -5.36 -3.16 22.00
C ARG A 150 -5.85 -1.71 21.91
N LEU A 151 -5.05 -0.76 22.38
CA LEU A 151 -5.37 0.68 22.28
C LEU A 151 -5.43 1.12 20.81
N THR A 152 -4.45 0.78 19.99
CA THR A 152 -4.42 1.13 18.57
C THR A 152 -5.64 0.54 17.85
N ARG A 153 -5.93 -0.76 18.08
CA ARG A 153 -7.10 -1.45 17.53
C ARG A 153 -8.42 -0.82 18.01
N GLY A 154 -8.49 -0.43 19.27
CA GLY A 154 -9.66 0.24 19.85
C GLY A 154 -9.92 1.62 19.23
N LEU A 155 -8.88 2.42 19.04
CA LEU A 155 -8.96 3.73 18.37
C LEU A 155 -9.39 3.59 16.91
N GLU A 156 -8.79 2.67 16.17
CA GLU A 156 -9.18 2.37 14.77
C GLU A 156 -10.65 1.94 14.71
N THR A 157 -11.07 1.02 15.61
CA THR A 157 -12.47 0.56 15.73
C THR A 157 -13.43 1.70 16.04
N SER A 158 -13.05 2.63 16.90
CA SER A 158 -13.86 3.83 17.20
C SER A 158 -14.06 4.70 15.95
N VAL A 159 -13.00 4.90 15.15
CA VAL A 159 -13.07 5.72 13.93
C VAL A 159 -13.98 5.06 12.89
N ILE A 160 -13.76 3.78 12.56
CA ILE A 160 -14.57 3.09 11.54
C ILE A 160 -16.06 2.98 11.91
N ARG A 161 -16.38 2.87 13.20
CA ARG A 161 -17.78 2.84 13.66
C ARG A 161 -18.46 4.21 13.55
N ARG A 162 -17.73 5.29 13.73
CA ARG A 162 -18.25 6.67 13.73
C ARG A 162 -18.27 7.31 12.35
N ALA A 163 -17.46 6.84 11.40
CA ALA A 163 -17.45 7.34 10.03
C ALA A 163 -18.80 7.11 9.33
N ASP A 164 -19.24 8.03 8.46
CA ASP A 164 -20.50 7.93 7.73
C ASP A 164 -20.47 6.84 6.66
N ALA A 165 -19.30 6.62 6.03
CA ALA A 165 -19.00 5.46 5.20
C ALA A 165 -17.58 5.01 5.45
N VAL A 166 -17.30 3.72 5.24
CA VAL A 166 -15.96 3.14 5.39
C VAL A 166 -15.53 2.50 4.08
N VAL A 167 -14.29 2.74 3.70
CA VAL A 167 -13.67 2.14 2.51
C VAL A 167 -12.58 1.18 2.94
N ALA A 168 -12.59 -0.01 2.36
CA ALA A 168 -11.53 -1.00 2.43
C ALA A 168 -10.86 -1.13 1.06
N ILE A 169 -9.57 -1.50 1.03
CA ILE A 169 -8.85 -1.72 -0.24
C ILE A 169 -9.01 -3.15 -0.78
N CYS A 170 -9.62 -4.05 0.00
CA CYS A 170 -9.78 -5.47 -0.34
C CYS A 170 -10.83 -6.14 0.54
N GLU A 171 -11.28 -7.34 0.16
CA GLU A 171 -12.27 -8.14 0.91
C GLU A 171 -11.76 -8.56 2.30
N GLY A 172 -10.46 -8.91 2.41
CA GLY A 172 -9.86 -9.26 3.70
C GLY A 172 -10.05 -8.14 4.73
N LEU A 173 -9.73 -6.88 4.36
CA LEU A 173 -9.97 -5.71 5.21
C LEU A 173 -11.45 -5.41 5.42
N ALA A 174 -12.30 -5.57 4.39
CA ALA A 174 -13.73 -5.36 4.53
C ALA A 174 -14.35 -6.33 5.55
N SER A 175 -13.94 -7.58 5.53
CA SER A 175 -14.34 -8.61 6.50
C SER A 175 -13.85 -8.27 7.91
N GLU A 176 -12.60 -7.81 8.04
CA GLU A 176 -12.06 -7.33 9.33
C GLU A 176 -12.85 -6.14 9.88
N ILE A 177 -13.18 -5.15 9.05
CA ILE A 177 -13.99 -4.00 9.44
C ILE A 177 -15.39 -4.44 9.90
N ALA A 178 -16.01 -5.37 9.17
CA ALA A 178 -17.32 -5.92 9.54
C ALA A 178 -17.25 -6.66 10.89
N SER A 179 -16.19 -7.45 11.14
CA SER A 179 -15.98 -8.14 12.41
C SER A 179 -15.83 -7.20 13.60
N ARG A 180 -15.44 -5.94 13.35
CA ARG A 180 -15.36 -4.87 14.35
C ARG A 180 -16.70 -4.17 14.60
N GLY A 181 -17.81 -4.68 14.01
CA GLY A 181 -19.17 -4.19 14.23
C GLY A 181 -19.60 -3.04 13.34
N VAL A 182 -18.99 -2.89 12.17
CA VAL A 182 -19.46 -1.99 11.10
C VAL A 182 -20.41 -2.77 10.17
N PRO A 183 -21.65 -2.35 9.96
CA PRO A 183 -22.56 -3.02 9.03
C PRO A 183 -21.99 -3.07 7.61
N ARG A 184 -22.19 -4.21 6.92
CA ARG A 184 -21.58 -4.46 5.60
C ARG A 184 -22.00 -3.43 4.54
N GLU A 185 -23.21 -2.94 4.60
CA GLU A 185 -23.76 -1.89 3.73
C GLU A 185 -23.08 -0.53 3.88
N ARG A 186 -22.30 -0.33 4.94
CA ARG A 186 -21.45 0.86 5.15
C ARG A 186 -20.05 0.70 4.64
N ILE A 187 -19.66 -0.51 4.21
CA ILE A 187 -18.31 -0.85 3.81
C ILE A 187 -18.28 -0.98 2.30
N ALA A 188 -17.57 -0.07 1.65
CA ALA A 188 -17.28 -0.16 0.22
C ALA A 188 -15.86 -0.67 -0.02
N ILE A 189 -15.63 -1.32 -1.16
CA ILE A 189 -14.30 -1.76 -1.55
C ILE A 189 -13.83 -0.93 -2.73
N VAL A 190 -12.70 -0.25 -2.53
CA VAL A 190 -11.99 0.47 -3.58
C VAL A 190 -10.60 -0.14 -3.70
N ARG A 191 -10.48 -1.10 -4.62
CA ARG A 191 -9.30 -1.97 -4.76
C ARG A 191 -8.04 -1.21 -5.11
N ASN A 192 -6.90 -1.81 -4.77
CA ASN A 192 -5.62 -1.43 -5.35
C ASN A 192 -5.66 -1.64 -6.87
N ALA A 193 -4.99 -0.74 -7.59
CA ALA A 193 -4.97 -0.73 -9.04
C ALA A 193 -3.58 -0.32 -9.55
N VAL A 194 -3.39 -0.32 -10.84
CA VAL A 194 -2.16 0.13 -11.49
C VAL A 194 -2.48 1.08 -12.65
N ASN A 195 -1.59 1.99 -12.94
CA ASN A 195 -1.66 2.78 -14.16
C ASN A 195 -0.93 2.05 -15.29
N ILE A 196 -1.68 1.48 -16.20
CA ILE A 196 -1.13 0.69 -17.31
C ILE A 196 -0.19 1.52 -18.19
N ARG A 197 -0.40 2.83 -18.28
CA ARG A 197 0.46 3.72 -19.08
C ARG A 197 1.85 3.90 -18.44
N ASP A 198 1.90 3.94 -17.11
CA ASP A 198 3.15 4.06 -16.36
C ASP A 198 3.89 2.71 -16.28
N PHE A 199 3.13 1.60 -16.37
CA PHE A 199 3.60 0.22 -16.33
C PHE A 199 3.33 -0.50 -17.66
N ASP A 200 3.76 0.10 -18.76
CA ASP A 200 3.63 -0.52 -20.08
C ASP A 200 4.58 -1.71 -20.26
N VAL A 201 4.28 -2.60 -21.19
CA VAL A 201 5.07 -3.83 -21.42
C VAL A 201 6.55 -3.51 -21.58
N ILE A 202 7.37 -4.29 -20.90
CA ILE A 202 8.82 -4.27 -21.07
C ILE A 202 9.20 -5.28 -22.12
N GLU A 203 9.65 -4.77 -23.27
CA GLU A 203 10.21 -5.59 -24.34
C GLU A 203 11.73 -5.67 -24.18
N GLY A 204 12.26 -6.89 -24.18
CA GLY A 204 13.70 -7.15 -24.08
C GLY A 204 14.28 -6.98 -22.68
N THR A 205 15.61 -6.99 -22.63
CA THR A 205 16.43 -6.90 -21.41
C THR A 205 17.42 -5.76 -21.57
N ASP A 206 17.65 -4.95 -20.52
CA ASP A 206 18.73 -3.96 -20.50
C ASP A 206 20.08 -4.68 -20.26
N GLU A 207 20.71 -5.12 -21.35
CA GLU A 207 21.96 -5.85 -21.32
C GLU A 207 23.13 -5.00 -20.76
N ALA A 208 23.05 -3.68 -20.87
CA ALA A 208 24.05 -2.79 -20.29
C ALA A 208 23.95 -2.82 -18.76
N LEU A 209 22.74 -2.67 -18.21
CA LEU A 209 22.48 -2.76 -16.79
C LEU A 209 22.80 -4.16 -16.25
N ARG A 210 22.46 -5.23 -17.00
CA ARG A 210 22.78 -6.61 -16.62
C ARG A 210 24.27 -6.81 -16.42
N ARG A 211 25.11 -6.28 -17.32
CA ARG A 211 26.57 -6.31 -17.21
C ARG A 211 27.08 -5.44 -16.07
N GLU A 212 26.55 -4.21 -15.91
CA GLU A 212 26.90 -3.29 -14.83
C GLU A 212 26.70 -3.93 -13.44
N LEU A 213 25.59 -4.65 -13.27
CA LEU A 213 25.25 -5.34 -12.04
C LEU A 213 26.02 -6.67 -11.85
N GLY A 214 26.80 -7.10 -12.82
CA GLY A 214 27.52 -8.37 -12.78
C GLY A 214 26.56 -9.59 -12.75
N LEU A 215 25.39 -9.46 -13.34
CA LEU A 215 24.42 -10.55 -13.49
C LEU A 215 24.87 -11.44 -14.67
N GLY A 216 25.24 -12.67 -14.38
CA GLY A 216 25.71 -13.63 -15.39
C GLY A 216 24.63 -14.04 -16.40
N ALA A 217 24.93 -15.06 -17.22
CA ALA A 217 23.98 -15.60 -18.20
C ALA A 217 22.82 -16.41 -17.58
N GLY A 218 22.92 -16.76 -16.30
CA GLY A 218 21.89 -17.52 -15.58
C GLY A 218 20.61 -16.71 -15.31
N PRO A 219 19.55 -17.38 -14.86
CA PRO A 219 18.30 -16.72 -14.54
C PRO A 219 18.44 -15.78 -13.34
N VAL A 220 17.76 -14.64 -13.40
CA VAL A 220 17.72 -13.63 -12.34
C VAL A 220 16.34 -13.67 -11.68
N LEU A 221 16.30 -14.07 -10.41
CA LEU A 221 15.15 -13.86 -9.55
C LEU A 221 15.26 -12.47 -8.93
N GLY A 222 14.16 -11.77 -8.70
CA GLY A 222 14.28 -10.41 -8.16
C GLY A 222 13.09 -9.93 -7.36
N PHE A 223 13.37 -8.93 -6.53
CA PHE A 223 12.38 -8.19 -5.79
C PHE A 223 12.65 -6.69 -5.90
N ILE A 224 11.60 -5.91 -6.15
CA ILE A 224 11.67 -4.46 -6.21
C ILE A 224 10.68 -3.88 -5.19
N GLY A 225 11.19 -3.10 -4.24
CA GLY A 225 10.37 -2.47 -3.21
C GLY A 225 11.06 -2.32 -1.86
N SER A 226 10.29 -1.92 -0.85
CA SER A 226 10.80 -1.79 0.51
C SER A 226 11.04 -3.15 1.15
N LEU A 227 12.22 -3.33 1.76
CA LEU A 227 12.64 -4.57 2.41
C LEU A 227 12.15 -4.58 3.87
N TYR A 228 10.85 -4.87 4.04
CA TYR A 228 10.25 -5.13 5.35
C TYR A 228 10.30 -6.62 5.69
N GLY A 229 10.29 -6.95 6.99
CA GLY A 229 10.34 -8.35 7.46
C GLY A 229 9.22 -9.23 6.90
N TYR A 230 8.00 -8.69 6.81
CA TYR A 230 6.85 -9.40 6.26
C TYR A 230 6.90 -9.63 4.74
N GLU A 231 7.76 -8.96 4.01
CA GLU A 231 7.96 -9.22 2.56
C GLU A 231 8.73 -10.53 2.31
N GLY A 232 9.39 -11.10 3.35
CA GLY A 232 9.91 -12.48 3.32
C GLY A 232 11.13 -12.67 2.42
N ILE A 233 11.96 -11.64 2.22
CA ILE A 233 13.14 -11.76 1.35
C ILE A 233 14.14 -12.82 1.87
N ASP A 234 14.15 -13.07 3.17
CA ASP A 234 14.92 -14.16 3.80
C ASP A 234 14.45 -15.55 3.31
N VAL A 235 13.16 -15.74 3.01
CA VAL A 235 12.63 -16.98 2.42
C VAL A 235 13.20 -17.18 1.00
N LEU A 236 13.27 -16.11 0.19
CA LEU A 236 13.89 -16.14 -1.14
C LEU A 236 15.38 -16.50 -1.06
N VAL A 237 16.11 -15.87 -0.13
CA VAL A 237 17.54 -16.17 0.08
C VAL A 237 17.73 -17.61 0.54
N ALA A 238 16.91 -18.12 1.45
CA ALA A 238 16.96 -19.50 1.92
C ALA A 238 16.61 -20.54 0.82
N ALA A 239 15.83 -20.14 -0.19
CA ALA A 239 15.48 -21.00 -1.34
C ALA A 239 16.62 -21.08 -2.39
N LEU A 240 17.50 -20.08 -2.43
CA LEU A 240 18.51 -19.96 -3.49
C LEU A 240 19.48 -21.16 -3.59
N PRO A 241 19.95 -21.81 -2.51
CA PRO A 241 20.79 -23.01 -2.62
C PRO A 241 20.16 -24.15 -3.41
N ALA A 242 18.83 -24.33 -3.28
CA ALA A 242 18.11 -25.35 -4.06
C ALA A 242 18.01 -24.96 -5.54
N ILE A 243 17.81 -23.68 -5.84
CA ILE A 243 17.76 -23.16 -7.22
C ILE A 243 19.15 -23.28 -7.88
N LEU A 244 20.25 -23.00 -7.16
CA LEU A 244 21.62 -23.07 -7.67
C LEU A 244 22.05 -24.50 -8.05
N ARG A 245 21.45 -25.54 -7.51
CA ARG A 245 21.72 -26.93 -7.91
C ARG A 245 21.32 -27.21 -9.37
N GLU A 246 20.20 -26.63 -9.80
CA GLU A 246 19.69 -26.79 -11.17
C GLU A 246 20.19 -25.66 -12.10
N HIS A 247 20.40 -24.47 -11.55
CA HIS A 247 20.86 -23.28 -12.26
C HIS A 247 22.10 -22.68 -11.56
N PRO A 248 23.31 -23.24 -11.73
CA PRO A 248 24.52 -22.80 -11.00
C PRO A 248 24.89 -21.32 -11.21
N GLN A 249 24.38 -20.69 -12.26
CA GLN A 249 24.59 -19.27 -12.55
C GLN A 249 23.44 -18.37 -12.15
N ALA A 250 22.42 -18.90 -11.47
CA ALA A 250 21.31 -18.09 -10.99
C ALA A 250 21.78 -17.01 -10.02
N SER A 251 21.11 -15.88 -10.03
CA SER A 251 21.36 -14.76 -9.12
C SER A 251 20.07 -14.15 -8.61
N VAL A 252 20.17 -13.38 -7.53
CA VAL A 252 19.08 -12.61 -6.95
C VAL A 252 19.39 -11.14 -7.04
N LEU A 253 18.45 -10.34 -7.55
CA LEU A 253 18.52 -8.89 -7.62
C LEU A 253 17.50 -8.26 -6.65
N LEU A 254 17.99 -7.48 -5.69
CA LEU A 254 17.16 -6.78 -4.70
C LEU A 254 17.28 -5.27 -4.90
N VAL A 255 16.20 -4.65 -5.33
CA VAL A 255 16.12 -3.20 -5.59
C VAL A 255 15.21 -2.55 -4.56
N GLY A 256 15.77 -1.63 -3.80
CA GLY A 256 15.10 -0.97 -2.68
C GLY A 256 15.91 -1.06 -1.41
N GLY A 257 15.31 -0.69 -0.30
CA GLY A 257 15.96 -0.75 1.01
C GLY A 257 14.93 -0.82 2.12
N GLY A 258 15.35 -1.17 3.30
CA GLY A 258 14.43 -1.25 4.44
C GLY A 258 15.02 -1.96 5.66
N PRO A 259 14.27 -2.03 6.76
CA PRO A 259 14.78 -2.52 8.03
C PRO A 259 15.19 -4.00 8.02
N ALA A 260 14.71 -4.81 7.08
CA ALA A 260 15.09 -6.22 6.96
C ALA A 260 16.43 -6.42 6.23
N GLU A 261 16.97 -5.41 5.54
CA GLU A 261 18.19 -5.54 4.72
C GLU A 261 19.41 -6.08 5.50
N PRO A 262 19.72 -5.62 6.74
CA PRO A 262 20.84 -6.16 7.51
C PRO A 262 20.69 -7.65 7.80
N HIS A 263 19.51 -8.11 8.15
CA HIS A 263 19.21 -9.51 8.40
C HIS A 263 19.36 -10.37 7.13
N VAL A 264 18.86 -9.88 6.00
CA VAL A 264 18.97 -10.57 4.71
C VAL A 264 20.44 -10.70 4.27
N LYS A 265 21.25 -9.64 4.44
CA LYS A 265 22.69 -9.68 4.17
C LYS A 265 23.43 -10.68 5.07
N GLN A 266 23.10 -10.70 6.36
CA GLN A 266 23.68 -11.67 7.29
C GLN A 266 23.33 -13.11 6.89
N LEU A 267 22.09 -13.40 6.54
CA LEU A 267 21.66 -14.72 6.08
C LEU A 267 22.38 -15.14 4.79
N ALA A 268 22.53 -14.21 3.83
CA ALA A 268 23.27 -14.44 2.59
C ALA A 268 24.73 -14.84 2.87
N ALA A 269 25.41 -14.14 3.80
CA ALA A 269 26.76 -14.46 4.20
C ALA A 269 26.88 -15.83 4.88
N GLN A 270 25.94 -16.15 5.80
CA GLN A 270 25.90 -17.46 6.49
C GLN A 270 25.72 -18.63 5.52
N LEU A 271 24.97 -18.43 4.44
CA LEU A 271 24.75 -19.45 3.40
C LEU A 271 25.82 -19.43 2.28
N GLY A 272 26.81 -18.55 2.34
CA GLY A 272 27.85 -18.43 1.30
C GLY A 272 27.32 -17.86 -0.03
N LEU A 273 26.24 -17.06 0.01
CA LEU A 273 25.54 -16.58 -1.18
C LEU A 273 25.82 -15.11 -1.53
N THR A 274 26.76 -14.46 -0.85
CA THR A 274 27.04 -13.02 -1.01
C THR A 274 27.28 -12.64 -2.48
N GLU A 275 28.02 -13.45 -3.23
CA GLU A 275 28.34 -13.21 -4.66
C GLU A 275 27.13 -13.48 -5.60
N ARG A 276 26.08 -14.12 -5.10
CA ARG A 276 24.89 -14.47 -5.87
C ARG A 276 23.74 -13.48 -5.69
N ILE A 277 23.87 -12.53 -4.76
CA ILE A 277 22.81 -11.57 -4.42
C ILE A 277 23.33 -10.16 -4.64
N ARG A 278 22.63 -9.39 -5.45
CA ARG A 278 22.91 -7.97 -5.70
C ARG A 278 21.94 -7.09 -4.97
N PHE A 279 22.44 -6.29 -4.02
CA PHE A 279 21.70 -5.25 -3.32
C PHE A 279 21.98 -3.91 -4.00
N VAL A 280 20.99 -3.35 -4.68
CA VAL A 280 21.13 -2.07 -5.41
C VAL A 280 20.85 -0.86 -4.51
N GLY A 281 20.03 -1.05 -3.48
CA GLY A 281 19.53 0.08 -2.70
C GLY A 281 18.35 0.76 -3.38
N ARG A 282 17.98 1.95 -2.90
CA ARG A 282 16.87 2.74 -3.44
C ARG A 282 17.28 3.41 -4.74
N VAL A 283 16.42 3.31 -5.74
CA VAL A 283 16.62 3.94 -7.05
C VAL A 283 15.48 4.95 -7.32
N PRO A 284 15.72 5.99 -8.14
CA PRO A 284 14.68 6.89 -8.60
C PRO A 284 13.56 6.13 -9.32
N ASN A 285 12.30 6.59 -9.17
CA ASN A 285 11.14 5.88 -9.69
C ASN A 285 11.14 5.74 -11.23
N ASP A 286 11.69 6.72 -11.93
CA ASP A 286 11.85 6.72 -13.38
C ASP A 286 12.86 5.68 -13.89
N GLN A 287 13.78 5.22 -13.04
CA GLN A 287 14.76 4.19 -13.36
C GLN A 287 14.28 2.76 -13.03
N VAL A 288 13.26 2.61 -12.20
CA VAL A 288 12.78 1.30 -11.71
C VAL A 288 12.47 0.34 -12.87
N ARG A 289 11.94 0.85 -13.98
CA ARG A 289 11.60 0.07 -15.17
C ARG A 289 12.80 -0.70 -15.76
N ARG A 290 14.02 -0.13 -15.73
CA ARG A 290 15.24 -0.78 -16.20
C ARG A 290 15.56 -2.02 -15.35
N TYR A 291 15.35 -1.95 -14.04
CA TYR A 291 15.58 -3.08 -13.14
C TYR A 291 14.55 -4.20 -13.33
N TYR A 292 13.30 -3.86 -13.62
CA TYR A 292 12.33 -4.88 -14.01
C TYR A 292 12.75 -5.64 -15.27
N SER A 293 13.43 -4.99 -16.23
CA SER A 293 13.82 -5.62 -17.51
C SER A 293 14.87 -6.72 -17.34
N VAL A 294 15.75 -6.61 -16.34
CA VAL A 294 16.83 -7.57 -16.09
C VAL A 294 16.45 -8.73 -15.16
N ILE A 295 15.22 -8.72 -14.59
CA ILE A 295 14.71 -9.78 -13.75
C ILE A 295 13.90 -10.76 -14.61
N ASP A 296 14.25 -12.04 -14.59
CA ASP A 296 13.49 -13.08 -15.30
C ASP A 296 12.21 -13.45 -14.55
N VAL A 297 12.32 -13.67 -13.22
CA VAL A 297 11.16 -14.03 -12.37
C VAL A 297 11.16 -13.14 -11.14
N LEU A 298 10.11 -12.34 -11.01
CA LEU A 298 9.85 -11.57 -9.79
C LEU A 298 9.39 -12.49 -8.66
N ALA A 299 9.92 -12.31 -7.45
CA ALA A 299 9.53 -13.10 -6.29
C ALA A 299 8.89 -12.21 -5.22
N TYR A 300 7.68 -12.57 -4.79
CA TYR A 300 6.92 -11.90 -3.75
C TYR A 300 6.68 -12.85 -2.56
N PRO A 301 7.71 -13.14 -1.76
CA PRO A 301 7.69 -14.21 -0.76
C PRO A 301 7.10 -13.75 0.57
N ARG A 302 6.02 -13.00 0.57
CA ARG A 302 5.39 -12.51 1.81
C ARG A 302 5.20 -13.61 2.83
N LYS A 303 5.58 -13.35 4.08
CA LYS A 303 5.32 -14.23 5.22
C LYS A 303 3.84 -14.27 5.54
N SER A 304 3.36 -15.40 6.07
CA SER A 304 2.00 -15.51 6.55
C SER A 304 1.89 -14.81 7.91
N THR A 305 1.52 -13.54 7.86
CA THR A 305 1.18 -12.72 9.03
C THR A 305 -0.26 -12.25 8.91
N ARG A 306 -0.85 -11.78 10.02
CA ARG A 306 -2.21 -11.25 9.97
C ARG A 306 -2.34 -10.09 8.96
N LEU A 307 -1.31 -9.23 8.85
CA LEU A 307 -1.28 -8.13 7.88
C LEU A 307 -1.33 -8.65 6.44
N THR A 308 -0.49 -9.61 6.09
CA THR A 308 -0.37 -10.12 4.71
C THR A 308 -1.54 -11.01 4.29
N GLU A 309 -2.19 -11.67 5.27
CA GLU A 309 -3.44 -12.40 5.02
C GLU A 309 -4.62 -11.46 4.71
N LEU A 310 -4.64 -10.26 5.29
CA LEU A 310 -5.75 -9.32 5.14
C LEU A 310 -5.56 -8.28 4.03
N VAL A 311 -4.29 -7.97 3.63
CA VAL A 311 -3.98 -6.79 2.82
C VAL A 311 -3.36 -7.17 1.47
N THR A 312 -4.02 -6.74 0.39
CA THR A 312 -3.52 -6.92 -0.98
C THR A 312 -2.37 -5.95 -1.30
N PRO A 313 -1.26 -6.43 -1.88
CA PRO A 313 -0.16 -5.58 -2.35
C PRO A 313 -0.41 -4.96 -3.73
N LEU A 314 0.45 -4.02 -4.15
CA LEU A 314 0.47 -3.45 -5.50
C LEU A 314 1.38 -4.24 -6.46
N LYS A 315 2.47 -4.82 -5.95
CA LYS A 315 3.55 -5.41 -6.75
C LYS A 315 3.12 -6.47 -7.79
N PRO A 316 2.22 -7.43 -7.49
CA PRO A 316 1.75 -8.35 -8.52
C PRO A 316 0.97 -7.68 -9.66
N LEU A 317 0.23 -6.58 -9.38
CA LEU A 317 -0.45 -5.80 -10.43
C LEU A 317 0.57 -5.11 -11.35
N GLU A 318 1.62 -4.55 -10.78
CA GLU A 318 2.74 -3.95 -11.53
C GLU A 318 3.41 -4.99 -12.41
N ALA A 319 3.74 -6.17 -11.87
CA ALA A 319 4.32 -7.27 -12.64
C ALA A 319 3.45 -7.72 -13.80
N MET A 320 2.15 -7.92 -13.58
CA MET A 320 1.19 -8.26 -14.62
C MET A 320 1.07 -7.16 -15.67
N SER A 321 1.05 -5.89 -15.27
CA SER A 321 1.00 -4.76 -16.22
C SER A 321 2.24 -4.69 -17.09
N LEU A 322 3.44 -4.88 -16.51
CA LEU A 322 4.71 -4.90 -17.21
C LEU A 322 4.94 -6.15 -18.10
N GLY A 323 4.03 -7.12 -18.03
CA GLY A 323 4.20 -8.41 -18.71
C GLY A 323 5.38 -9.21 -18.16
N ARG A 324 5.65 -9.14 -16.83
CA ARG A 324 6.76 -9.85 -16.18
C ARG A 324 6.25 -11.08 -15.44
N CYS A 325 7.01 -12.16 -15.56
CA CYS A 325 6.71 -13.38 -14.83
C CYS A 325 6.99 -13.20 -13.35
N PHE A 326 6.14 -13.75 -12.48
CA PHE A 326 6.31 -13.69 -11.05
C PHE A 326 5.85 -14.98 -10.36
N ILE A 327 6.41 -15.19 -9.17
CA ILE A 327 5.94 -16.16 -8.19
C ILE A 327 5.58 -15.41 -6.89
N ALA A 328 4.62 -15.91 -6.14
CA ALA A 328 4.18 -15.26 -4.91
C ALA A 328 3.83 -16.30 -3.85
N SER A 329 3.96 -15.93 -2.58
CA SER A 329 3.50 -16.78 -1.47
C SER A 329 1.96 -16.86 -1.45
N ASP A 330 1.44 -18.02 -1.03
CA ASP A 330 0.01 -18.28 -0.90
C ASP A 330 -0.54 -17.69 0.40
N VAL A 331 -0.58 -16.34 0.47
CA VAL A 331 -1.23 -15.59 1.55
C VAL A 331 -2.51 -14.94 1.05
N GLY A 332 -3.44 -14.63 1.98
CA GLY A 332 -4.77 -14.11 1.64
C GLY A 332 -4.75 -12.89 0.72
N GLY A 333 -3.84 -11.93 0.98
CA GLY A 333 -3.69 -10.77 0.12
C GLY A 333 -3.24 -11.07 -1.31
N HIS A 334 -2.45 -12.12 -1.52
CA HIS A 334 -2.09 -12.59 -2.87
C HIS A 334 -3.22 -13.37 -3.52
N ARG A 335 -3.87 -14.29 -2.76
CA ARG A 335 -5.02 -15.08 -3.28
C ARG A 335 -6.16 -14.21 -3.77
N GLU A 336 -6.45 -13.11 -3.09
CA GLU A 336 -7.50 -12.19 -3.51
C GLU A 336 -7.14 -11.45 -4.80
N LEU A 337 -5.86 -11.11 -4.97
CA LEU A 337 -5.39 -10.23 -6.05
C LEU A 337 -5.05 -10.98 -7.33
N ILE A 338 -4.46 -12.18 -7.20
CA ILE A 338 -3.92 -12.94 -8.33
C ILE A 338 -5.04 -13.77 -9.00
N PRO A 339 -5.29 -13.55 -10.29
CA PRO A 339 -6.36 -14.26 -11.01
C PRO A 339 -6.08 -15.77 -11.11
N GLN A 340 -7.14 -16.56 -11.26
CA GLN A 340 -7.11 -18.02 -11.20
C GLN A 340 -6.06 -18.67 -12.10
N HIS A 341 -5.89 -18.14 -13.32
CA HIS A 341 -4.94 -18.70 -14.31
C HIS A 341 -3.46 -18.50 -13.95
N LEU A 342 -3.15 -17.58 -12.98
CA LEU A 342 -1.79 -17.36 -12.47
C LEU A 342 -1.57 -18.00 -11.10
N ARG A 343 -2.58 -18.60 -10.47
CA ARG A 343 -2.45 -19.18 -9.12
C ARG A 343 -1.53 -20.39 -9.04
N ALA A 344 -1.24 -21.03 -10.16
CA ALA A 344 -0.20 -22.06 -10.22
C ALA A 344 1.19 -21.53 -9.79
N ASN A 345 1.44 -20.23 -9.90
CA ASN A 345 2.68 -19.58 -9.47
C ASN A 345 2.69 -19.19 -7.97
N LEU A 346 1.66 -19.59 -7.22
CA LEU A 346 1.68 -19.47 -5.78
C LEU A 346 2.46 -20.64 -5.17
N PHE A 347 3.25 -20.33 -4.14
CA PHE A 347 3.97 -21.30 -3.31
C PHE A 347 3.53 -21.15 -1.85
N LYS A 348 3.69 -22.19 -1.07
CA LYS A 348 3.36 -22.18 0.36
C LYS A 348 4.16 -21.12 1.11
N ALA A 349 3.47 -20.22 1.81
CA ALA A 349 4.11 -19.16 2.57
C ALA A 349 5.10 -19.74 3.61
N ASP A 350 6.18 -18.98 3.86
CA ASP A 350 7.24 -19.35 4.82
C ASP A 350 7.98 -20.67 4.50
N ASP A 351 7.87 -21.17 3.27
CA ASP A 351 8.47 -22.44 2.84
C ASP A 351 9.49 -22.21 1.69
N PRO A 352 10.80 -22.12 2.01
CA PRO A 352 11.86 -21.93 1.00
C PRO A 352 11.94 -23.09 -0.02
N ALA A 353 11.60 -24.33 0.41
CA ALA A 353 11.67 -25.48 -0.49
C ALA A 353 10.55 -25.42 -1.53
N ASP A 354 9.34 -25.02 -1.13
CA ASP A 354 8.24 -24.85 -2.06
C ASP A 354 8.43 -23.65 -2.98
N LEU A 355 9.01 -22.54 -2.46
CA LEU A 355 9.44 -21.41 -3.31
C LEU A 355 10.41 -21.88 -4.40
N ALA A 356 11.46 -22.63 -4.02
CA ALA A 356 12.43 -23.16 -4.98
C ALA A 356 11.76 -24.07 -6.02
N ARG A 357 10.89 -24.98 -5.59
CA ARG A 357 10.12 -25.87 -6.49
C ARG A 357 9.31 -25.09 -7.52
N VAL A 358 8.57 -24.06 -7.07
CA VAL A 358 7.74 -23.24 -7.98
C VAL A 358 8.63 -22.41 -8.91
N ALA A 359 9.73 -21.83 -8.39
CA ALA A 359 10.68 -21.05 -9.20
C ALA A 359 11.29 -21.91 -10.32
N LEU A 360 11.78 -23.12 -9.99
CA LEU A 360 12.35 -24.05 -10.96
C LEU A 360 11.34 -24.47 -12.02
N ARG A 361 10.11 -24.80 -11.61
CA ARG A 361 9.02 -25.12 -12.57
C ARG A 361 8.76 -23.95 -13.52
N VAL A 362 8.60 -22.75 -12.98
CA VAL A 362 8.33 -21.55 -13.78
C VAL A 362 9.47 -21.28 -14.75
N LEU A 363 10.73 -21.42 -14.33
CA LEU A 363 11.90 -21.27 -15.22
C LEU A 363 11.93 -22.32 -16.35
N ALA A 364 11.57 -23.58 -16.04
CA ALA A 364 11.48 -24.64 -17.04
C ALA A 364 10.36 -24.40 -18.08
N GLU A 365 9.26 -23.78 -17.66
CA GLU A 365 8.09 -23.48 -18.50
C GLU A 365 8.22 -22.15 -19.29
N ARG A 366 9.40 -21.56 -19.38
CA ARG A 366 9.63 -20.22 -19.97
C ARG A 366 9.02 -20.05 -21.36
N ALA A 367 9.05 -21.08 -22.19
CA ALA A 367 8.45 -21.06 -23.53
C ALA A 367 6.92 -20.82 -23.50
N GLY A 368 6.24 -21.20 -22.44
CA GLY A 368 4.80 -21.02 -22.24
C GLY A 368 4.38 -19.71 -21.59
N TRP A 369 5.30 -18.80 -21.23
CA TRP A 369 4.95 -17.59 -20.50
C TRP A 369 4.11 -16.59 -21.30
N ALA A 370 4.40 -16.41 -22.59
CA ALA A 370 3.80 -15.35 -23.39
C ALA A 370 2.26 -15.29 -23.30
N PRO A 371 1.49 -16.38 -23.48
CA PRO A 371 0.05 -16.33 -23.35
C PRO A 371 -0.42 -16.04 -21.91
N LEU A 372 0.27 -16.55 -20.88
CA LEU A 372 -0.07 -16.30 -19.48
C LEU A 372 0.17 -14.84 -19.08
N LEU A 373 1.28 -14.26 -19.54
CA LEU A 373 1.59 -12.85 -19.29
C LEU A 373 0.61 -11.92 -20.01
N ALA A 374 0.21 -12.26 -21.25
CA ALA A 374 -0.82 -11.52 -21.98
C ALA A 374 -2.18 -11.55 -21.26
N GLN A 375 -2.59 -12.71 -20.74
CA GLN A 375 -3.83 -12.83 -19.95
C GLN A 375 -3.75 -12.03 -18.64
N GLY A 376 -2.60 -12.08 -17.94
CA GLY A 376 -2.38 -11.28 -16.73
C GLY A 376 -2.50 -9.77 -17.01
N ARG A 377 -1.89 -9.30 -18.11
CA ARG A 377 -2.00 -7.91 -18.55
C ARG A 377 -3.44 -7.53 -18.89
N GLN A 378 -4.14 -8.37 -19.63
CA GLN A 378 -5.55 -8.14 -19.98
C GLN A 378 -6.42 -8.04 -18.72
N TYR A 379 -6.21 -8.91 -17.74
CA TYR A 379 -6.90 -8.86 -16.45
C TYR A 379 -6.69 -7.51 -15.76
N VAL A 380 -5.44 -7.04 -15.65
CA VAL A 380 -5.15 -5.76 -15.05
C VAL A 380 -5.76 -4.61 -15.85
N ALA A 381 -5.66 -4.64 -17.18
CA ALA A 381 -6.20 -3.62 -18.06
C ALA A 381 -7.72 -3.45 -17.94
N THR A 382 -8.43 -4.54 -17.69
CA THR A 382 -9.91 -4.55 -17.68
C THR A 382 -10.52 -4.52 -16.27
N GLN A 383 -9.76 -4.90 -15.22
CA GLN A 383 -10.30 -5.08 -13.88
C GLN A 383 -9.58 -4.27 -12.79
N CYS A 384 -8.32 -3.87 -13.02
CA CYS A 384 -7.48 -3.29 -11.97
C CYS A 384 -6.89 -1.92 -12.35
N THR A 385 -7.70 -1.05 -12.97
CA THR A 385 -7.29 0.33 -13.31
C THR A 385 -7.74 1.31 -12.24
N TRP A 386 -6.98 2.39 -12.06
CA TRP A 386 -7.35 3.45 -11.11
C TRP A 386 -8.68 4.13 -11.47
N ALA A 387 -9.01 4.25 -12.75
CA ALA A 387 -10.30 4.79 -13.20
C ALA A 387 -11.48 3.95 -12.70
N LEU A 388 -11.39 2.61 -12.83
CA LEU A 388 -12.41 1.69 -12.29
C LEU A 388 -12.50 1.76 -10.77
N SER A 389 -11.35 1.75 -10.08
CA SER A 389 -11.32 1.84 -8.63
C SER A 389 -11.92 3.15 -8.13
N ALA A 390 -11.52 4.28 -8.73
CA ALA A 390 -12.00 5.60 -8.32
C ALA A 390 -13.49 5.82 -8.62
N ALA A 391 -14.04 5.20 -9.65
CA ALA A 391 -15.48 5.28 -9.97
C ALA A 391 -16.38 4.85 -8.80
N ASN A 392 -15.93 3.88 -7.99
CA ASN A 392 -16.65 3.38 -6.82
C ASN A 392 -16.86 4.47 -5.74
N TYR A 393 -16.05 5.53 -5.72
CA TYR A 393 -16.25 6.62 -4.75
C TYR A 393 -17.53 7.42 -5.00
N ARG A 394 -18.16 7.35 -6.16
CA ARG A 394 -19.45 8.00 -6.40
C ARG A 394 -20.50 7.48 -5.43
N ASP A 395 -20.62 6.18 -5.31
CA ASP A 395 -21.59 5.53 -4.41
C ASP A 395 -21.19 5.71 -2.95
N VAL A 396 -19.88 5.66 -2.64
CA VAL A 396 -19.36 5.90 -1.29
C VAL A 396 -19.74 7.30 -0.80
N TYR A 397 -19.49 8.32 -1.61
CA TYR A 397 -19.75 9.71 -1.22
C TYR A 397 -21.26 10.01 -1.20
N ALA A 398 -22.05 9.42 -2.10
CA ALA A 398 -23.51 9.52 -2.06
C ALA A 398 -24.08 8.88 -0.77
N THR A 399 -23.56 7.72 -0.37
CA THR A 399 -23.95 7.04 0.87
C THR A 399 -23.58 7.86 2.10
N ALA A 400 -22.35 8.39 2.16
CA ALA A 400 -21.91 9.24 3.25
C ALA A 400 -22.76 10.52 3.37
N ALA A 401 -23.07 11.19 2.24
CA ALA A 401 -23.89 12.40 2.21
C ALA A 401 -25.32 12.16 2.71
N LYS A 402 -25.96 11.05 2.34
CA LYS A 402 -27.29 10.67 2.83
C LYS A 402 -27.30 10.49 4.35
N ARG A 403 -26.29 9.82 4.90
CA ARG A 403 -26.20 9.57 6.34
C ARG A 403 -25.86 10.81 7.14
N GLY A 404 -24.98 11.68 6.63
CA GLY A 404 -24.67 12.96 7.27
C GLY A 404 -25.92 13.84 7.41
N LYS A 405 -26.79 13.89 6.39
CA LYS A 405 -28.06 14.59 6.45
C LYS A 405 -29.01 13.99 7.50
N ALA A 406 -29.20 12.67 7.48
CA ALA A 406 -30.06 11.99 8.45
C ALA A 406 -29.58 12.18 9.90
N ALA A 407 -28.28 12.18 10.14
CA ALA A 407 -27.69 12.43 11.44
C ALA A 407 -27.93 13.89 11.91
N ALA A 408 -27.84 14.86 10.99
CA ALA A 408 -28.09 16.27 11.27
C ALA A 408 -29.55 16.53 11.60
N GLU A 409 -30.52 15.95 10.84
CA GLU A 409 -31.95 16.02 11.09
C GLU A 409 -32.31 15.45 12.47
N TYR A 410 -31.81 14.25 12.80
CA TYR A 410 -32.03 13.63 14.11
C TYR A 410 -31.48 14.45 15.28
N ALA A 411 -30.32 15.10 15.09
CA ALA A 411 -29.76 15.99 16.11
C ALA A 411 -30.56 17.30 16.28
N HIS A 412 -31.26 17.76 15.23
CA HIS A 412 -32.12 18.95 15.28
C HIS A 412 -33.45 18.67 15.99
N GLU A 413 -34.04 17.49 15.77
CA GLU A 413 -35.30 17.08 16.43
C GLU A 413 -35.16 16.85 17.94
N ARG A 414 -33.94 16.66 18.45
CA ARG A 414 -33.67 16.44 19.89
C ARG A 414 -33.22 17.69 20.65
N ARG A 415 -33.15 18.84 20.01
CA ARG A 415 -32.85 20.13 20.63
C ARG A 415 -34.12 20.94 20.79
#